data_c1ab5f88e986d99cc46057bd1ce34cb4
#
_entry.id   c1ab5f88e986d99cc46057bd1ce34cb4
#
_cell.length_a   1.000
_cell.length_b   1.000
_cell.length_c   1.000
_cell.angle_alpha   90.00
_cell.angle_beta   90.00
_cell.angle_gamma   90.00
#
_symmetry.space_group_name_H-M   'P 1'
#
loop_
_entity.id
_entity.type
_entity.pdbx_description
1 polymer ?
#
loop_
_entity_poly.entity_id
_entity_poly.type
_entity_poly.pdbx_seq_one_letter_code
_entity_poly.pdbx_strand_id
1 'polypeptide(L)'
;MLRTDRNAGFVAEGAWLWKRHRFQAGRLASERPVGRRAFAELERRQREQPVGLIEAAGRRWWWYRDCFYWEDDGLTSHDVMALVVERERRKQRKLERAHAALHQERNGAPRREPIPRQVRLDVWRRDCGSCVECGSDFDLQYDHVIPFSMGGATTAENLQLLCAGCNRAKGAAL
;
A
#
# COMPACT_ATOMS: atom_id res chain seq x y z
N MET A 1 20.86 -0.12 0.46
CA MET A 1 19.44 0.10 0.00
C MET A 1 19.04 -0.96 -1.01
N LEU A 2 17.89 -1.67 -0.80
CA LEU A 2 17.43 -2.74 -1.70
C LEU A 2 16.88 -2.19 -3.01
N ARG A 3 17.44 -2.62 -4.15
CA ARG A 3 17.06 -2.19 -5.51
C ARG A 3 16.72 -3.39 -6.39
N THR A 4 15.74 -3.23 -7.27
CA THR A 4 15.37 -4.26 -8.26
C THR A 4 16.33 -4.21 -9.43
N ASP A 5 16.85 -5.37 -9.85
CA ASP A 5 17.69 -5.52 -11.04
C ASP A 5 16.88 -6.20 -12.15
N ARG A 6 16.49 -5.43 -13.15
CA ARG A 6 15.69 -5.93 -14.29
C ARG A 6 16.54 -6.62 -15.35
N ASN A 7 17.86 -6.44 -15.31
CA ASN A 7 18.80 -6.98 -16.27
C ASN A 7 19.53 -8.23 -15.73
N ALA A 8 19.28 -8.58 -14.47
CA ALA A 8 19.80 -9.80 -13.89
C ALA A 8 18.94 -11.00 -14.27
N GLY A 9 19.59 -12.17 -14.40
CA GLY A 9 18.90 -13.39 -14.76
C GLY A 9 19.81 -14.60 -14.78
N PHE A 10 19.24 -15.76 -15.10
CA PHE A 10 20.00 -16.97 -15.34
C PHE A 10 20.12 -17.27 -16.83
N VAL A 11 21.33 -17.49 -17.27
CA VAL A 11 21.63 -17.93 -18.64
C VAL A 11 21.93 -19.41 -18.62
N ALA A 12 21.30 -20.14 -19.54
CA ALA A 12 21.55 -21.56 -19.70
C ALA A 12 22.81 -21.81 -20.54
N GLU A 13 23.69 -22.68 -20.06
CA GLU A 13 24.94 -23.07 -20.71
C GLU A 13 24.96 -24.59 -20.96
N GLY A 14 25.59 -25.04 -22.04
CA GLY A 14 25.78 -26.45 -22.38
C GLY A 14 24.67 -27.09 -23.22
N ALA A 15 24.90 -28.34 -23.66
CA ALA A 15 23.96 -29.12 -24.47
C ALA A 15 22.80 -29.64 -23.58
N TRP A 16 21.71 -30.08 -24.19
CA TRP A 16 20.44 -30.48 -23.57
C TRP A 16 20.59 -31.45 -22.35
N LEU A 17 21.49 -32.42 -22.43
CA LEU A 17 21.76 -33.40 -21.34
C LEU A 17 22.58 -32.81 -20.17
N TRP A 18 23.38 -31.77 -20.40
CA TRP A 18 24.32 -31.17 -19.44
C TRP A 18 24.00 -29.68 -19.18
N LYS A 19 22.75 -29.29 -19.32
CA LYS A 19 22.30 -27.92 -19.13
C LYS A 19 22.61 -27.43 -17.72
N ARG A 20 23.36 -26.34 -17.64
CA ARG A 20 23.69 -25.61 -16.41
C ARG A 20 23.14 -24.20 -16.49
N HIS A 21 22.99 -23.55 -15.36
CA HIS A 21 22.45 -22.21 -15.27
C HIS A 21 23.47 -21.31 -14.57
N ARG A 22 23.89 -20.25 -15.23
CA ARG A 22 24.80 -19.25 -14.69
C ARG A 22 24.01 -17.99 -14.42
N PHE A 23 24.10 -17.47 -13.17
CA PHE A 23 23.52 -16.17 -12.87
C PHE A 23 24.39 -15.07 -13.47
N GLN A 24 23.73 -14.05 -14.05
CA GLN A 24 24.36 -12.86 -14.61
C GLN A 24 23.62 -11.60 -14.19
N ALA A 25 24.38 -10.53 -13.90
CA ALA A 25 23.90 -9.19 -13.57
C ALA A 25 24.79 -8.15 -14.27
N GLY A 26 24.39 -7.71 -15.44
CA GLY A 26 25.21 -6.86 -16.30
C GLY A 26 26.51 -7.55 -16.72
N ARG A 27 27.67 -7.02 -16.29
CA ARG A 27 29.00 -7.61 -16.55
C ARG A 27 29.44 -8.63 -15.50
N LEU A 28 28.69 -8.77 -14.43
CA LEU A 28 28.99 -9.71 -13.34
C LEU A 28 28.28 -11.04 -13.59
N ALA A 29 28.95 -12.12 -13.25
CA ALA A 29 28.38 -13.47 -13.35
C ALA A 29 28.82 -14.30 -12.15
N SER A 30 28.04 -15.34 -11.81
CA SER A 30 28.46 -16.33 -10.82
C SER A 30 29.68 -17.10 -11.31
N GLU A 31 30.64 -17.34 -10.43
CA GLU A 31 31.86 -18.08 -10.77
C GLU A 31 31.56 -19.48 -11.33
N ARG A 32 30.62 -20.16 -10.71
CA ARG A 32 30.22 -21.52 -11.08
C ARG A 32 28.77 -21.59 -11.51
N PRO A 33 28.48 -22.20 -12.68
CA PRO A 33 27.10 -22.45 -13.07
C PRO A 33 26.52 -23.59 -12.24
N VAL A 34 25.25 -23.49 -11.90
CA VAL A 34 24.51 -24.51 -11.14
C VAL A 34 23.89 -25.56 -12.07
N GLY A 35 23.94 -26.82 -11.67
CA GLY A 35 23.32 -27.91 -12.42
C GLY A 35 21.80 -27.90 -12.29
N ARG A 36 21.11 -28.67 -13.12
CA ARG A 36 19.65 -28.71 -13.26
C ARG A 36 18.91 -28.94 -11.92
N ARG A 37 19.37 -29.89 -11.10
CA ARG A 37 18.74 -30.18 -9.79
C ARG A 37 18.89 -29.03 -8.80
N ALA A 38 20.10 -28.47 -8.72
CA ALA A 38 20.38 -27.34 -7.84
C ALA A 38 19.61 -26.09 -8.28
N PHE A 39 19.48 -25.85 -9.58
CA PHE A 39 18.70 -24.75 -10.12
C PHE A 39 17.20 -24.89 -9.78
N ALA A 40 16.61 -26.07 -9.95
CA ALA A 40 15.22 -26.34 -9.59
C ALA A 40 14.97 -26.14 -8.07
N GLU A 41 15.94 -26.48 -7.22
CA GLU A 41 15.85 -26.22 -5.79
C GLU A 41 15.93 -24.72 -5.47
N LEU A 42 16.82 -23.96 -6.12
CA LEU A 42 16.86 -22.50 -6.00
C LEU A 42 15.55 -21.87 -6.45
N GLU A 43 15.00 -22.32 -7.58
CA GLU A 43 13.74 -21.86 -8.16
C GLU A 43 12.56 -22.12 -7.21
N ARG A 44 12.52 -23.24 -6.53
CA ARG A 44 11.52 -23.53 -5.51
C ARG A 44 11.67 -22.62 -4.29
N ARG A 45 12.89 -22.52 -3.75
CA ARG A 45 13.18 -21.76 -2.54
C ARG A 45 12.91 -20.27 -2.71
N GLN A 46 13.23 -19.70 -3.86
CA GLN A 46 13.04 -18.28 -4.10
C GLN A 46 11.56 -17.83 -4.07
N ARG A 47 10.62 -18.74 -4.20
CA ARG A 47 9.18 -18.45 -4.08
C ARG A 47 8.77 -18.21 -2.63
N GLU A 48 9.45 -18.87 -1.70
CA GLU A 48 9.15 -18.83 -0.27
C GLU A 48 10.02 -17.80 0.47
N GLN A 49 11.32 -17.73 0.13
CA GLN A 49 12.29 -16.87 0.81
C GLN A 49 13.35 -16.34 -0.16
N PRO A 50 13.92 -15.13 0.10
CA PRO A 50 15.02 -14.61 -0.71
C PRO A 50 16.23 -15.54 -0.66
N VAL A 51 16.77 -15.84 -1.84
CA VAL A 51 17.97 -16.69 -2.02
C VAL A 51 19.12 -15.80 -2.46
N GLY A 52 20.21 -15.78 -1.70
CA GLY A 52 21.45 -15.09 -2.08
C GLY A 52 22.10 -15.81 -3.27
N LEU A 53 22.55 -15.08 -4.26
CA LEU A 53 23.11 -15.60 -5.51
C LEU A 53 24.61 -15.36 -5.60
N ILE A 54 25.03 -14.12 -5.63
CA ILE A 54 26.43 -13.69 -5.68
C ILE A 54 26.66 -12.47 -4.80
N GLU A 55 27.92 -12.32 -4.39
CA GLU A 55 28.41 -11.10 -3.78
C GLU A 55 29.64 -10.64 -4.58
N ALA A 56 29.56 -9.44 -5.17
CA ALA A 56 30.61 -8.88 -6.00
C ALA A 56 30.58 -7.35 -5.99
N ALA A 57 31.74 -6.73 -6.02
CA ALA A 57 31.89 -5.28 -6.03
C ALA A 57 31.12 -4.56 -4.89
N GLY A 58 31.13 -5.13 -3.68
CA GLY A 58 30.44 -4.60 -2.51
C GLY A 58 28.91 -4.68 -2.58
N ARG A 59 28.40 -5.51 -3.45
CA ARG A 59 26.96 -5.71 -3.62
C ARG A 59 26.62 -7.19 -3.52
N ARG A 60 25.43 -7.48 -2.97
CA ARG A 60 24.87 -8.82 -2.91
C ARG A 60 23.60 -8.89 -3.74
N TRP A 61 23.46 -9.94 -4.56
CA TRP A 61 22.27 -10.19 -5.35
C TRP A 61 21.42 -11.27 -4.71
N TRP A 62 20.10 -11.05 -4.81
CA TRP A 62 19.06 -11.90 -4.26
C TRP A 62 18.04 -12.28 -5.33
N TRP A 63 17.53 -13.49 -5.27
CA TRP A 63 16.41 -13.94 -6.06
C TRP A 63 15.22 -14.20 -5.15
N TYR A 64 14.08 -13.54 -5.41
CA TYR A 64 12.88 -13.69 -4.62
C TYR A 64 11.63 -13.36 -5.45
N ARG A 65 10.63 -14.30 -5.44
CA ARG A 65 9.37 -14.19 -6.19
C ARG A 65 9.58 -13.80 -7.65
N ASP A 66 10.44 -14.55 -8.33
CA ASP A 66 10.81 -14.39 -9.74
C ASP A 66 11.41 -13.03 -10.10
N CYS A 67 11.81 -12.24 -9.08
CA CYS A 67 12.49 -10.96 -9.24
C CYS A 67 13.91 -11.01 -8.67
N PHE A 68 14.81 -10.26 -9.32
CA PHE A 68 16.17 -10.09 -8.84
C PHE A 68 16.32 -8.75 -8.16
N TYR A 69 17.02 -8.78 -7.05
CA TYR A 69 17.32 -7.59 -6.24
C TYR A 69 18.81 -7.54 -5.95
N TRP A 70 19.34 -6.34 -5.74
CA TRP A 70 20.66 -6.15 -5.21
C TRP A 70 20.66 -5.12 -4.09
N GLU A 71 21.63 -5.23 -3.19
CA GLU A 71 21.81 -4.32 -2.07
C GLU A 71 23.30 -4.18 -1.74
N ASP A 72 23.62 -3.14 -0.98
CA ASP A 72 24.96 -2.73 -0.56
C ASP A 72 25.04 -2.47 0.96
N ASP A 73 24.00 -2.85 1.70
CA ASP A 73 23.85 -2.57 3.15
C ASP A 73 24.08 -3.82 4.03
N GLY A 74 24.42 -4.97 3.45
CA GLY A 74 24.61 -6.23 4.19
C GLY A 74 23.31 -6.84 4.75
N LEU A 75 22.21 -6.70 4.02
CA LEU A 75 20.91 -7.21 4.44
C LEU A 75 20.89 -8.74 4.56
N THR A 76 20.11 -9.23 5.52
CA THR A 76 19.79 -10.64 5.64
C THR A 76 18.65 -11.04 4.70
N SER A 77 18.46 -12.34 4.46
CA SER A 77 17.30 -12.86 3.71
C SER A 77 15.95 -12.37 4.29
N HIS A 78 15.86 -12.29 5.61
CA HIS A 78 14.66 -11.81 6.30
C HIS A 78 14.41 -10.31 6.05
N ASP A 79 15.46 -9.49 6.06
CA ASP A 79 15.35 -8.06 5.77
C ASP A 79 14.90 -7.82 4.32
N VAL A 80 15.48 -8.56 3.37
CA VAL A 80 15.09 -8.50 1.96
C VAL A 80 13.63 -8.87 1.79
N MET A 81 13.17 -9.95 2.44
CA MET A 81 11.77 -10.37 2.43
C MET A 81 10.85 -9.28 2.97
N ALA A 82 11.17 -8.72 4.13
CA ALA A 82 10.38 -7.67 4.77
C ALA A 82 10.24 -6.42 3.88
N LEU A 83 11.35 -5.97 3.29
CA LEU A 83 11.38 -4.80 2.42
C LEU A 83 10.58 -5.01 1.11
N VAL A 84 10.65 -6.20 0.51
CA VAL A 84 9.89 -6.53 -0.69
C VAL A 84 8.40 -6.57 -0.37
N VAL A 85 7.99 -7.26 0.70
CA VAL A 85 6.58 -7.35 1.12
C VAL A 85 6.01 -5.96 1.44
N GLU A 86 6.78 -5.12 2.13
CA GLU A 86 6.34 -3.74 2.42
C GLU A 86 6.15 -2.92 1.14
N ARG A 87 7.07 -3.04 0.17
CA ARG A 87 6.96 -2.37 -1.13
C ARG A 87 5.70 -2.81 -1.89
N GLU A 88 5.41 -4.11 -1.90
CA GLU A 88 4.20 -4.66 -2.53
C GLU A 88 2.94 -4.12 -1.85
N ARG A 89 2.89 -4.11 -0.51
CA ARG A 89 1.76 -3.55 0.25
C ARG A 89 1.54 -2.07 -0.02
N ARG A 90 2.61 -1.28 -0.13
CA ARG A 90 2.52 0.15 -0.49
C ARG A 90 1.96 0.33 -1.91
N LYS A 91 2.43 -0.47 -2.88
CA LYS A 91 1.92 -0.45 -4.25
C LYS A 91 0.44 -0.82 -4.29
N GLN A 92 0.05 -1.88 -3.59
CA GLN A 92 -1.34 -2.33 -3.52
C GLN A 92 -2.26 -1.25 -2.95
N ARG A 93 -1.92 -0.67 -1.80
CA ARG A 93 -2.69 0.45 -1.22
C ARG A 93 -2.80 1.66 -2.16
N LYS A 94 -1.75 1.96 -2.93
CA LYS A 94 -1.79 3.04 -3.91
C LYS A 94 -2.76 2.73 -5.05
N LEU A 95 -2.77 1.50 -5.56
CA LEU A 95 -3.69 1.06 -6.61
C LEU A 95 -5.14 1.06 -6.13
N GLU A 96 -5.40 0.55 -4.93
CA GLU A 96 -6.74 0.57 -4.31
C GLU A 96 -7.29 1.99 -4.19
N ARG A 97 -6.47 2.94 -3.71
CA ARG A 97 -6.86 4.36 -3.66
C ARG A 97 -7.14 4.95 -5.04
N ALA A 98 -6.30 4.62 -6.04
CA ALA A 98 -6.50 5.09 -7.41
C ALA A 98 -7.79 4.50 -8.02
N HIS A 99 -8.06 3.22 -7.81
CA HIS A 99 -9.29 2.59 -8.26
C HIS A 99 -10.52 3.19 -7.56
N ALA A 100 -10.45 3.41 -6.24
CA ALA A 100 -11.53 4.05 -5.51
C ALA A 100 -11.82 5.46 -6.04
N ALA A 101 -10.79 6.26 -6.34
CA ALA A 101 -10.95 7.58 -6.94
C ALA A 101 -11.61 7.52 -8.32
N LEU A 102 -11.17 6.60 -9.20
CA LEU A 102 -11.77 6.39 -10.52
C LEU A 102 -13.24 5.94 -10.43
N HIS A 103 -13.56 5.07 -9.47
CA HIS A 103 -14.95 4.66 -9.23
C HIS A 103 -15.82 5.83 -8.74
N GLN A 104 -15.28 6.69 -7.87
CA GLN A 104 -15.98 7.90 -7.43
C GLN A 104 -16.24 8.87 -8.58
N GLU A 105 -15.27 9.08 -9.48
CA GLU A 105 -15.43 9.91 -10.66
C GLU A 105 -16.48 9.35 -11.64
N ARG A 106 -16.49 8.04 -11.87
CA ARG A 106 -17.42 7.37 -12.80
C ARG A 106 -18.85 7.31 -12.28
N ASN A 107 -19.03 7.14 -10.98
CA ASN A 107 -20.33 6.99 -10.35
C ASN A 107 -20.93 8.36 -9.91
N GLY A 108 -20.28 9.48 -10.31
CA GLY A 108 -20.74 10.80 -9.92
C GLY A 108 -20.86 10.88 -8.39
N ALA A 109 -19.78 10.53 -7.66
CA ALA A 109 -19.81 10.66 -6.22
C ALA A 109 -20.35 12.05 -5.88
N PRO A 110 -21.38 12.16 -5.05
CA PRO A 110 -21.97 13.44 -4.73
C PRO A 110 -20.84 14.32 -4.19
N ARG A 111 -20.49 15.34 -4.99
CA ARG A 111 -19.53 16.34 -4.57
C ARG A 111 -20.07 16.88 -3.26
N ARG A 112 -19.29 16.85 -2.19
CA ARG A 112 -19.70 17.50 -0.93
C ARG A 112 -19.94 18.96 -1.24
N GLU A 113 -21.19 19.28 -1.52
CA GLU A 113 -21.59 20.67 -1.62
C GLU A 113 -21.43 21.32 -0.25
N PRO A 114 -20.94 22.55 -0.19
CA PRO A 114 -20.87 23.26 1.09
C PRO A 114 -22.28 23.34 1.69
N ILE A 115 -22.40 23.06 2.96
CA ILE A 115 -23.69 23.13 3.68
C ILE A 115 -24.29 24.53 3.45
N PRO A 116 -25.50 24.63 2.90
CA PRO A 116 -26.14 25.92 2.64
C PRO A 116 -26.21 26.75 3.91
N ARG A 117 -26.05 28.08 3.77
CA ARG A 117 -26.04 28.97 4.92
C ARG A 117 -27.31 28.84 5.76
N GLN A 118 -28.46 28.70 5.12
CA GLN A 118 -29.74 28.58 5.81
C GLN A 118 -29.76 27.30 6.67
N VAL A 119 -29.36 26.17 6.12
CA VAL A 119 -29.28 24.89 6.84
C VAL A 119 -28.37 25.00 8.05
N ARG A 120 -27.21 25.65 7.91
CA ARG A 120 -26.31 25.89 9.06
C ARG A 120 -26.98 26.71 10.14
N LEU A 121 -27.71 27.77 9.78
CA LEU A 121 -28.42 28.61 10.76
C LEU A 121 -29.52 27.84 11.46
N ASP A 122 -30.25 27.01 10.76
CA ASP A 122 -31.35 26.22 11.33
C ASP A 122 -30.84 25.16 12.32
N VAL A 123 -29.74 24.44 11.96
CA VAL A 123 -29.05 23.52 12.87
C VAL A 123 -28.48 24.28 14.07
N TRP A 124 -27.81 25.42 13.86
CA TRP A 124 -27.25 26.23 14.95
C TRP A 124 -28.32 26.68 15.97
N ARG A 125 -29.46 27.14 15.48
CA ARG A 125 -30.58 27.57 16.33
C ARG A 125 -31.19 26.39 17.07
N ARG A 126 -31.42 25.26 16.41
CA ARG A 126 -32.00 24.07 17.03
C ARG A 126 -31.09 23.51 18.12
N ASP A 127 -29.78 23.44 17.89
CA ASP A 127 -28.80 22.88 18.83
C ASP A 127 -28.26 23.93 19.81
N CYS A 128 -28.84 25.15 19.81
CA CYS A 128 -28.49 26.25 20.70
C CYS A 128 -26.99 26.62 20.71
N GLY A 129 -26.28 26.41 19.54
CA GLY A 129 -24.86 26.67 19.41
C GLY A 129 -23.98 25.81 20.33
N SER A 130 -24.42 24.59 20.66
CA SER A 130 -23.72 23.69 21.56
C SER A 130 -23.65 22.26 20.97
N CYS A 131 -22.64 21.51 21.38
CA CYS A 131 -22.53 20.10 21.05
C CYS A 131 -23.70 19.30 21.62
N VAL A 132 -24.45 18.58 20.78
CA VAL A 132 -25.64 17.81 21.20
C VAL A 132 -25.30 16.64 22.14
N GLU A 133 -24.04 16.17 22.15
CA GLU A 133 -23.58 15.06 22.95
C GLU A 133 -23.08 15.48 24.35
N CYS A 134 -22.29 16.55 24.44
CA CYS A 134 -21.65 16.95 25.69
C CYS A 134 -21.95 18.40 26.16
N GLY A 135 -22.70 19.16 25.39
CA GLY A 135 -23.06 20.54 25.70
C GLY A 135 -21.96 21.58 25.54
N SER A 136 -20.76 21.21 25.09
CA SER A 136 -19.65 22.14 24.83
C SER A 136 -19.99 23.12 23.71
N ASP A 137 -19.64 24.38 23.88
CA ASP A 137 -19.75 25.47 22.89
C ASP A 137 -18.43 25.72 22.11
N PHE A 138 -17.38 24.92 22.39
CA PHE A 138 -16.06 25.09 21.81
C PHE A 138 -15.80 24.10 20.68
N ASP A 139 -15.10 24.57 19.61
CA ASP A 139 -14.67 23.79 18.43
C ASP A 139 -15.81 22.96 17.82
N LEU A 140 -16.93 23.64 17.55
CA LEU A 140 -18.13 23.04 17.00
C LEU A 140 -18.01 22.77 15.51
N GLN A 141 -18.45 21.61 15.07
CA GLN A 141 -18.46 21.11 13.71
C GLN A 141 -19.85 20.62 13.34
N TYR A 142 -20.26 20.85 12.09
CA TYR A 142 -21.48 20.25 11.54
C TYR A 142 -21.18 18.83 11.11
N ASP A 143 -21.90 17.87 11.65
CA ASP A 143 -21.77 16.47 11.34
C ASP A 143 -23.10 15.86 10.87
N HIS A 144 -23.04 14.90 9.94
CA HIS A 144 -24.22 14.20 9.47
C HIS A 144 -24.65 13.12 10.46
N VAL A 145 -25.93 13.09 10.86
CA VAL A 145 -26.50 12.00 11.68
C VAL A 145 -26.38 10.69 10.93
N ILE A 146 -26.94 10.61 9.71
CA ILE A 146 -26.68 9.54 8.76
C ILE A 146 -25.50 9.98 7.89
N PRO A 147 -24.37 9.25 7.89
CA PRO A 147 -23.18 9.63 7.13
C PRO A 147 -23.47 9.90 5.66
N PHE A 148 -22.84 10.93 5.10
CA PHE A 148 -22.95 11.26 3.68
C PHE A 148 -22.55 10.09 2.78
N SER A 149 -21.54 9.29 3.19
CA SER A 149 -21.12 8.07 2.49
C SER A 149 -22.20 6.97 2.43
N MET A 150 -23.19 7.06 3.31
CA MET A 150 -24.36 6.14 3.37
C MET A 150 -25.61 6.77 2.74
N GLY A 151 -25.49 7.85 1.99
CA GLY A 151 -26.59 8.52 1.33
C GLY A 151 -27.32 9.55 2.19
N GLY A 152 -26.77 9.95 3.33
CA GLY A 152 -27.34 10.99 4.20
C GLY A 152 -27.38 12.35 3.49
N ALA A 153 -28.57 12.96 3.43
CA ALA A 153 -28.77 14.26 2.80
C ALA A 153 -28.20 15.40 3.67
N THR A 154 -27.77 16.49 3.02
CA THR A 154 -27.32 17.71 3.70
C THR A 154 -28.51 18.62 4.02
N THR A 155 -29.36 18.18 4.95
CA THR A 155 -30.54 18.90 5.44
C THR A 155 -30.43 19.20 6.93
N ALA A 156 -31.24 20.12 7.44
CA ALA A 156 -31.21 20.48 8.87
C ALA A 156 -31.55 19.27 9.78
N GLU A 157 -32.40 18.36 9.33
CA GLU A 157 -32.83 17.17 10.08
C GLU A 157 -31.70 16.15 10.19
N ASN A 158 -30.84 16.06 9.18
CA ASN A 158 -29.73 15.11 9.14
C ASN A 158 -28.37 15.71 9.53
N LEU A 159 -28.32 16.94 9.99
CA LEU A 159 -27.13 17.58 10.51
C LEU A 159 -27.25 17.85 12.00
N GLN A 160 -26.14 17.83 12.71
CA GLN A 160 -26.05 18.13 14.14
C GLN A 160 -24.76 18.89 14.45
N LEU A 161 -24.74 19.64 15.58
CA LEU A 161 -23.51 20.24 16.10
C LEU A 161 -22.81 19.28 17.05
N LEU A 162 -21.55 18.96 16.75
CA LEU A 162 -20.65 18.21 17.63
C LEU A 162 -19.37 19.00 17.87
N CYS A 163 -18.82 18.94 19.08
CA CYS A 163 -17.45 19.39 19.30
C CYS A 163 -16.47 18.41 18.62
N ALA A 164 -15.25 18.84 18.32
CA ALA A 164 -14.25 18.01 17.66
C ALA A 164 -13.96 16.69 18.40
N GLY A 165 -14.09 16.68 19.74
CA GLY A 165 -13.92 15.47 20.55
C GLY A 165 -15.02 14.44 20.27
N CYS A 166 -16.29 14.86 20.40
CA CYS A 166 -17.44 13.98 20.15
C CYS A 166 -17.54 13.56 18.68
N ASN A 167 -17.21 14.44 17.74
CA ASN A 167 -17.19 14.12 16.32
C ASN A 167 -16.14 13.04 15.99
N ARG A 168 -14.94 13.12 16.57
CA ARG A 168 -13.95 12.04 16.44
C ARG A 168 -14.38 10.74 17.10
N ALA A 169 -15.02 10.80 18.28
CA ALA A 169 -15.50 9.62 18.97
C ALA A 169 -16.62 8.90 18.21
N LYS A 170 -17.53 9.67 17.59
CA LYS A 170 -18.57 9.12 16.72
C LYS A 170 -17.97 8.41 15.50
N GLY A 171 -16.90 8.97 14.90
CA GLY A 171 -16.25 8.41 13.70
C GLY A 171 -17.22 8.27 12.52
N ALA A 172 -17.06 7.19 11.76
CA ALA A 172 -17.97 6.82 10.67
C ALA A 172 -18.98 5.73 11.08
N ALA A 173 -19.12 5.47 12.38
CA ALA A 173 -20.08 4.51 12.91
C ALA A 173 -21.46 5.17 13.07
N LEU A 174 -22.51 4.40 12.80
CA LEU A 174 -23.88 4.68 13.18
C LEU A 174 -24.07 4.25 14.63
#